data_59de76ea3250db5a0a5926c965ecb122
#
_entry.id   59de76ea3250db5a0a5926c965ecb122
#
_cell.length_a   1.000
_cell.length_b   1.000
_cell.length_c   1.000
_cell.angle_alpha   90.00
_cell.angle_beta   90.00
_cell.angle_gamma   90.00
#
_symmetry.space_group_name_H-M   'P 1'
#
loop_
_entity.id
_entity.type
_entity.pdbx_description
1 polymer ?
#
loop_
_entity_poly.entity_id
_entity_poly.type
_entity_poly.pdbx_seq_one_letter_code
_entity_poly.pdbx_strand_id
1 'polypeptide(L)'
;MIEVRKLVKRFGLKTVLRGMDFSVEPGEFVALLGPNGAGKTTFLRILASLSRPSLGDVRIAGFQLPAQASAVRRRLGVVSHQPLLYGDLTAEENLRFYGMMYGVADLGERIDDVLDLVGLSARRRDLVRTFSRGMQQRLAIGRAVLHDPDVMLFDEPHTGLDQDASSMLDRVLREVAAMGRTVVMTSHDLARAADLASRFDVLSRGVIAASVQRNDIDTNDLLAFYRQTIQEA
;
A
#
# COMPACT_ATOMS: atom_id res chain seq x y z
N MET A 1 2.63 -13.73 5.97
CA MET A 1 1.42 -12.84 6.01
C MET A 1 0.70 -12.77 4.67
N ILE A 2 1.43 -12.57 3.57
CA ILE A 2 0.90 -12.66 2.19
C ILE A 2 1.57 -13.82 1.49
N GLU A 3 0.79 -14.65 0.80
CA GLU A 3 1.29 -15.76 -0.03
C GLU A 3 0.61 -15.72 -1.40
N VAL A 4 1.40 -15.69 -2.45
CA VAL A 4 0.95 -15.71 -3.85
C VAL A 4 1.69 -16.80 -4.59
N ARG A 5 0.97 -17.68 -5.27
CA ARG A 5 1.55 -18.81 -6.00
C ARG A 5 1.03 -18.84 -7.43
N LYS A 6 1.96 -18.81 -8.40
CA LYS A 6 1.73 -18.91 -9.85
C LYS A 6 0.62 -17.98 -10.33
N LEU A 7 0.60 -16.76 -9.82
CA LEU A 7 -0.44 -15.77 -10.11
C LEU A 7 -0.41 -15.33 -11.57
N VAL A 8 -1.50 -15.53 -12.28
CA VAL A 8 -1.70 -15.03 -13.63
C VAL A 8 -2.87 -14.03 -13.66
N LYS A 9 -2.67 -12.91 -14.35
CA LYS A 9 -3.74 -11.95 -14.65
C LYS A 9 -3.76 -11.62 -16.13
N ARG A 10 -4.93 -11.81 -16.74
CA ARG A 10 -5.20 -11.47 -18.16
C ARG A 10 -6.32 -10.44 -18.24
N PHE A 11 -6.22 -9.57 -19.24
CA PHE A 11 -7.28 -8.66 -19.68
C PHE A 11 -7.46 -8.88 -21.18
N GLY A 12 -8.51 -9.61 -21.56
CA GLY A 12 -8.65 -10.12 -22.92
C GLY A 12 -7.43 -10.96 -23.33
N LEU A 13 -6.77 -10.59 -24.41
CA LEU A 13 -5.57 -11.28 -24.92
C LEU A 13 -4.27 -10.87 -24.21
N LYS A 14 -4.28 -9.76 -23.46
CA LYS A 14 -3.08 -9.26 -22.81
C LYS A 14 -2.86 -9.93 -21.44
N THR A 15 -1.76 -10.68 -21.31
CA THR A 15 -1.31 -11.21 -20.01
C THR A 15 -0.44 -10.16 -19.32
N VAL A 16 -0.86 -9.72 -18.14
CA VAL A 16 -0.17 -8.69 -17.33
C VAL A 16 0.71 -9.31 -16.25
N LEU A 17 0.20 -10.34 -15.53
CA LEU A 17 0.98 -11.13 -14.58
C LEU A 17 1.10 -12.56 -15.12
N ARG A 18 2.30 -13.16 -15.02
CA ARG A 18 2.71 -14.33 -15.79
C ARG A 18 3.21 -15.49 -14.93
N GLY A 19 2.38 -15.95 -13.98
CA GLY A 19 2.77 -17.05 -13.09
C GLY A 19 3.69 -16.56 -11.95
N MET A 20 3.38 -15.37 -11.41
CA MET A 20 4.18 -14.72 -10.38
C MET A 20 4.02 -15.42 -9.03
N ASP A 21 5.16 -15.68 -8.38
CA ASP A 21 5.24 -16.07 -6.97
C ASP A 21 5.69 -14.87 -6.14
N PHE A 22 5.12 -14.71 -4.93
CA PHE A 22 5.42 -13.61 -4.03
C PHE A 22 5.00 -13.97 -2.61
N SER A 23 5.82 -13.64 -1.63
CA SER A 23 5.48 -13.84 -0.22
C SER A 23 5.93 -12.65 0.62
N VAL A 24 5.21 -12.38 1.70
CA VAL A 24 5.59 -11.35 2.69
C VAL A 24 5.36 -11.91 4.09
N GLU A 25 6.38 -11.81 4.92
CA GLU A 25 6.30 -12.24 6.29
C GLU A 25 5.56 -11.21 7.17
N PRO A 26 5.02 -11.61 8.34
CA PRO A 26 4.43 -10.65 9.29
C PRO A 26 5.42 -9.55 9.68
N GLY A 27 4.97 -8.30 9.66
CA GLY A 27 5.77 -7.13 10.03
C GLY A 27 6.81 -6.69 9.00
N GLU A 28 6.91 -7.35 7.86
CA GLU A 28 7.84 -6.99 6.80
C GLU A 28 7.31 -5.78 5.99
N PHE A 29 8.20 -4.85 5.63
CA PHE A 29 7.91 -3.75 4.71
C PHE A 29 8.58 -3.99 3.36
N VAL A 30 7.80 -4.35 2.37
CA VAL A 30 8.27 -4.64 1.01
C VAL A 30 8.01 -3.46 0.08
N ALA A 31 9.05 -2.95 -0.57
CA ALA A 31 8.92 -2.04 -1.69
C ALA A 31 8.89 -2.84 -3.01
N LEU A 32 7.77 -2.77 -3.71
CA LEU A 32 7.61 -3.35 -5.03
C LEU A 32 7.99 -2.33 -6.10
N LEU A 33 9.17 -2.49 -6.64
CA LEU A 33 9.78 -1.64 -7.67
C LEU A 33 9.45 -2.17 -9.06
N GLY A 34 9.60 -1.36 -10.08
CA GLY A 34 9.45 -1.79 -11.47
C GLY A 34 9.00 -0.67 -12.41
N PRO A 35 9.20 -0.81 -13.71
CA PRO A 35 8.83 0.19 -14.69
C PRO A 35 7.30 0.36 -14.80
N ASN A 36 6.88 1.43 -15.47
CA ASN A 36 5.48 1.64 -15.80
C ASN A 36 4.99 0.50 -16.70
N GLY A 37 3.81 -0.04 -16.39
CA GLY A 37 3.22 -1.17 -17.12
C GLY A 37 3.74 -2.55 -16.70
N ALA A 38 4.67 -2.67 -15.76
CA ALA A 38 5.15 -3.97 -15.26
C ALA A 38 4.07 -4.82 -14.57
N GLY A 39 2.99 -4.19 -14.09
CA GLY A 39 1.89 -4.86 -13.43
C GLY A 39 1.69 -4.53 -11.95
N LYS A 40 2.45 -3.59 -11.38
CA LYS A 40 2.42 -3.21 -9.95
C LYS A 40 1.00 -2.91 -9.44
N THR A 41 0.32 -1.92 -10.03
CA THR A 41 -1.06 -1.56 -9.67
C THR A 41 -2.03 -2.73 -9.89
N THR A 42 -1.84 -3.53 -10.95
CA THR A 42 -2.68 -4.72 -11.20
C THR A 42 -2.51 -5.73 -10.06
N PHE A 43 -1.28 -5.97 -9.65
CA PHE A 43 -0.97 -6.87 -8.55
C PHE A 43 -1.57 -6.37 -7.23
N LEU A 44 -1.33 -5.10 -6.86
CA LEU A 44 -1.94 -4.51 -5.65
C LEU A 44 -3.48 -4.57 -5.67
N ARG A 45 -4.11 -4.35 -6.83
CA ARG A 45 -5.57 -4.49 -6.96
C ARG A 45 -6.07 -5.91 -6.71
N ILE A 46 -5.27 -6.93 -7.04
CA ILE A 46 -5.61 -8.32 -6.71
C ILE A 46 -5.48 -8.55 -5.20
N LEU A 47 -4.37 -8.12 -4.58
CA LEU A 47 -4.19 -8.20 -3.13
C LEU A 47 -5.30 -7.45 -2.39
N ALA A 48 -5.69 -6.26 -2.87
CA ALA A 48 -6.79 -5.46 -2.34
C ALA A 48 -8.18 -6.07 -2.56
N SER A 49 -8.29 -7.26 -3.15
CA SER A 49 -9.55 -7.91 -3.55
C SER A 49 -10.40 -7.09 -4.56
N LEU A 50 -9.83 -6.09 -5.22
CA LEU A 50 -10.49 -5.24 -6.22
C LEU A 50 -10.46 -5.86 -7.62
N SER A 51 -9.64 -6.89 -7.84
CA SER A 51 -9.56 -7.63 -9.10
C SER A 51 -9.35 -9.12 -8.81
N ARG A 52 -10.01 -9.99 -9.55
CA ARG A 52 -9.83 -11.43 -9.40
C ARG A 52 -8.59 -11.89 -10.18
N PRO A 53 -7.80 -12.84 -9.65
CA PRO A 53 -6.78 -13.52 -10.42
C PRO A 53 -7.43 -14.28 -11.61
N SER A 54 -6.69 -14.47 -12.69
CA SER A 54 -7.12 -15.37 -13.79
C SER A 54 -6.75 -16.81 -13.49
N LEU A 55 -5.57 -17.04 -12.88
CA LEU A 55 -5.08 -18.34 -12.39
C LEU A 55 -4.16 -18.08 -11.19
N GLY A 56 -3.89 -19.14 -10.43
CA GLY A 56 -3.01 -19.11 -9.26
C GLY A 56 -3.75 -18.82 -7.97
N ASP A 57 -3.01 -18.90 -6.87
CA ASP A 57 -3.54 -18.78 -5.52
C ASP A 57 -3.02 -17.52 -4.83
N VAL A 58 -3.89 -16.85 -4.07
CA VAL A 58 -3.56 -15.68 -3.26
C VAL A 58 -4.14 -15.87 -1.87
N ARG A 59 -3.29 -15.78 -0.84
CA ARG A 59 -3.70 -15.80 0.56
C ARG A 59 -3.17 -14.55 1.28
N ILE A 60 -4.00 -13.95 2.13
CA ILE A 60 -3.65 -12.78 2.95
C ILE A 60 -4.18 -13.02 4.35
N ALA A 61 -3.32 -12.88 5.35
CA ALA A 61 -3.64 -13.14 6.76
C ALA A 61 -4.36 -14.48 6.97
N GLY A 62 -3.94 -15.53 6.23
CA GLY A 62 -4.52 -16.87 6.28
C GLY A 62 -5.79 -17.08 5.43
N PHE A 63 -6.38 -16.03 4.88
CA PHE A 63 -7.62 -16.11 4.08
C PHE A 63 -7.35 -16.14 2.58
N GLN A 64 -8.10 -17.00 1.85
CA GLN A 64 -7.92 -17.19 0.41
C GLN A 64 -8.79 -16.23 -0.42
N LEU A 65 -8.19 -15.59 -1.42
CA LEU A 65 -8.89 -14.81 -2.44
C LEU A 65 -9.20 -15.70 -3.67
N PRO A 66 -10.33 -15.48 -4.34
CA PRO A 66 -11.39 -14.49 -4.00
C PRO A 66 -12.43 -15.01 -3.01
N ALA A 67 -12.38 -16.28 -2.61
CA ALA A 67 -13.43 -16.95 -1.85
C ALA A 67 -13.73 -16.26 -0.50
N GLN A 68 -12.70 -15.79 0.20
CA GLN A 68 -12.80 -15.16 1.52
C GLN A 68 -12.51 -13.65 1.50
N ALA A 69 -12.87 -12.97 0.42
CA ALA A 69 -12.55 -11.56 0.22
C ALA A 69 -13.04 -10.63 1.34
N SER A 70 -14.18 -10.93 1.97
CA SER A 70 -14.69 -10.14 3.09
C SER A 70 -13.78 -10.24 4.33
N ALA A 71 -13.26 -11.43 4.64
CA ALA A 71 -12.31 -11.62 5.73
C ALA A 71 -10.98 -10.92 5.44
N VAL A 72 -10.48 -11.01 4.20
CA VAL A 72 -9.29 -10.28 3.75
C VAL A 72 -9.46 -8.78 3.92
N ARG A 73 -10.58 -8.19 3.47
CA ARG A 73 -10.79 -6.74 3.56
C ARG A 73 -10.81 -6.20 4.99
N ARG A 74 -11.24 -7.00 5.96
CA ARG A 74 -11.18 -6.61 7.39
C ARG A 74 -9.76 -6.52 7.94
N ARG A 75 -8.81 -7.21 7.31
CA ARG A 75 -7.39 -7.27 7.68
C ARG A 75 -6.51 -6.34 6.85
N LEU A 76 -7.12 -5.57 5.94
CA LEU A 76 -6.42 -4.88 4.88
C LEU A 76 -6.72 -3.38 4.88
N GLY A 77 -5.70 -2.55 5.05
CA GLY A 77 -5.73 -1.13 4.76
C GLY A 77 -5.19 -0.87 3.35
N VAL A 78 -5.91 -0.08 2.57
CA VAL A 78 -5.51 0.21 1.18
C VAL A 78 -5.49 1.70 0.93
N VAL A 79 -4.35 2.20 0.46
CA VAL A 79 -4.17 3.56 -0.04
C VAL A 79 -3.82 3.47 -1.51
N SER A 80 -4.75 3.87 -2.35
CA SER A 80 -4.60 3.87 -3.80
C SER A 80 -4.32 5.28 -4.32
N HIS A 81 -4.03 5.38 -5.62
CA HIS A 81 -3.87 6.67 -6.31
C HIS A 81 -5.05 7.63 -6.09
N GLN A 82 -6.27 7.12 -5.91
CA GLN A 82 -7.43 7.91 -5.50
C GLN A 82 -7.61 7.79 -4.00
N PRO A 83 -7.70 8.90 -3.25
CA PRO A 83 -7.79 8.87 -1.78
C PRO A 83 -9.09 8.25 -1.26
N LEU A 84 -10.13 8.13 -2.10
CA LEU A 84 -11.46 7.60 -1.75
C LEU A 84 -12.03 8.32 -0.52
N LEU A 85 -12.00 9.65 -0.55
CA LEU A 85 -12.54 10.53 0.48
C LEU A 85 -13.72 11.32 -0.08
N TYR A 86 -14.66 11.64 0.77
CA TYR A 86 -15.80 12.50 0.44
C TYR A 86 -15.41 13.97 0.67
N GLY A 87 -15.33 14.75 -0.41
CA GLY A 87 -14.88 16.15 -0.37
C GLY A 87 -15.80 17.07 0.45
N ASP A 88 -17.10 16.78 0.47
CA ASP A 88 -18.13 17.56 1.16
C ASP A 88 -18.31 17.15 2.64
N LEU A 89 -17.54 16.17 3.11
CA LEU A 89 -17.43 15.82 4.52
C LEU A 89 -16.14 16.40 5.10
N THR A 90 -16.14 16.65 6.40
CA THR A 90 -14.94 16.98 7.16
C THR A 90 -14.01 15.77 7.30
N ALA A 91 -12.78 16.00 7.78
CA ALA A 91 -11.86 14.90 8.05
C ALA A 91 -12.45 13.91 9.08
N GLU A 92 -13.02 14.43 10.18
CA GLU A 92 -13.67 13.62 11.21
C GLU A 92 -14.85 12.83 10.66
N GLU A 93 -15.74 13.47 9.87
CA GLU A 93 -16.92 12.82 9.29
C GLU A 93 -16.52 11.72 8.30
N ASN A 94 -15.47 11.92 7.50
CA ASN A 94 -14.91 10.88 6.65
C ASN A 94 -14.47 9.66 7.48
N LEU A 95 -13.65 9.87 8.52
CA LEU A 95 -13.21 8.77 9.38
C LEU A 95 -14.38 8.10 10.10
N ARG A 96 -15.35 8.87 10.60
CA ARG A 96 -16.55 8.35 11.24
C ARG A 96 -17.37 7.47 10.30
N PHE A 97 -17.56 7.90 9.07
CA PHE A 97 -18.27 7.10 8.05
C PHE A 97 -17.61 5.74 7.84
N TYR A 98 -16.29 5.73 7.60
CA TYR A 98 -15.56 4.47 7.40
C TYR A 98 -15.48 3.62 8.68
N GLY A 99 -15.29 4.24 9.84
CA GLY A 99 -15.25 3.53 11.11
C GLY A 99 -16.57 2.80 11.43
N MET A 100 -17.71 3.44 11.16
CA MET A 100 -19.01 2.78 11.28
C MET A 100 -19.16 1.61 10.30
N MET A 101 -18.68 1.74 9.05
CA MET A 101 -18.71 0.65 8.07
C MET A 101 -17.89 -0.57 8.49
N TYR A 102 -16.75 -0.34 9.16
CA TYR A 102 -15.89 -1.40 9.68
C TYR A 102 -16.31 -1.92 11.06
N GLY A 103 -17.25 -1.24 11.75
CA GLY A 103 -17.67 -1.60 13.10
C GLY A 103 -16.57 -1.35 14.14
N VAL A 104 -15.82 -0.25 13.98
CA VAL A 104 -14.74 0.11 14.91
C VAL A 104 -15.34 0.48 16.27
N ALA A 105 -14.87 -0.21 17.32
CA ALA A 105 -15.22 0.12 18.71
C ALA A 105 -14.57 1.46 19.12
N ASP A 106 -15.16 2.13 20.13
CA ASP A 106 -14.65 3.38 20.70
C ASP A 106 -14.22 4.41 19.62
N LEU A 107 -15.10 4.51 18.60
CA LEU A 107 -14.80 5.21 17.35
C LEU A 107 -14.35 6.67 17.57
N GLY A 108 -14.82 7.33 18.63
CA GLY A 108 -14.43 8.70 18.95
C GLY A 108 -12.94 8.80 19.27
N GLU A 109 -12.46 8.01 20.23
CA GLU A 109 -11.04 7.95 20.63
C GLU A 109 -10.18 7.50 19.44
N ARG A 110 -10.65 6.48 18.71
CA ARG A 110 -9.91 5.99 17.54
C ARG A 110 -9.75 7.04 16.45
N ILE A 111 -10.71 7.91 16.23
CA ILE A 111 -10.61 9.03 15.29
C ILE A 111 -9.58 10.05 15.78
N ASP A 112 -9.55 10.34 17.09
CA ASP A 112 -8.58 11.27 17.67
C ASP A 112 -7.15 10.74 17.47
N ASP A 113 -6.88 9.48 17.83
CA ASP A 113 -5.59 8.81 17.61
C ASP A 113 -5.14 8.86 16.15
N VAL A 114 -6.07 8.57 15.23
CA VAL A 114 -5.77 8.53 13.81
C VAL A 114 -5.51 9.93 13.26
N LEU A 115 -6.25 10.95 13.68
CA LEU A 115 -6.02 12.33 13.26
C LEU A 115 -4.66 12.85 13.77
N ASP A 116 -4.26 12.46 14.99
CA ASP A 116 -2.95 12.77 15.54
C ASP A 116 -1.83 12.06 14.77
N LEU A 117 -1.96 10.76 14.52
CA LEU A 117 -1.03 9.96 13.71
C LEU A 117 -0.74 10.62 12.35
N VAL A 118 -1.79 11.08 11.66
CA VAL A 118 -1.64 11.69 10.32
C VAL A 118 -1.41 13.20 10.36
N GLY A 119 -1.31 13.80 11.55
CA GLY A 119 -1.05 15.23 11.76
C GLY A 119 -2.16 16.13 11.21
N LEU A 120 -3.42 15.76 11.42
CA LEU A 120 -4.60 16.49 10.95
C LEU A 120 -5.57 16.90 12.05
N SER A 121 -5.21 16.77 13.34
CA SER A 121 -6.08 17.09 14.49
C SER A 121 -6.57 18.52 14.46
N ALA A 122 -5.72 19.49 14.12
CA ALA A 122 -6.11 20.91 13.96
C ALA A 122 -7.05 21.18 12.77
N ARG A 123 -7.17 20.23 11.86
CA ARG A 123 -8.00 20.33 10.64
C ARG A 123 -9.20 19.37 10.66
N ARG A 124 -9.50 18.78 11.81
CA ARG A 124 -10.55 17.75 11.96
C ARG A 124 -11.92 18.16 11.41
N ARG A 125 -12.26 19.45 11.55
CA ARG A 125 -13.57 20.01 11.15
C ARG A 125 -13.55 20.71 9.78
N ASP A 126 -12.41 20.75 9.10
CA ASP A 126 -12.30 21.34 7.78
C ASP A 126 -12.83 20.34 6.73
N LEU A 127 -13.52 20.85 5.72
CA LEU A 127 -14.01 20.05 4.59
C LEU A 127 -12.84 19.53 3.75
N VAL A 128 -12.88 18.25 3.42
CA VAL A 128 -11.78 17.57 2.70
C VAL A 128 -11.51 18.18 1.32
N ARG A 129 -12.50 18.77 0.67
CA ARG A 129 -12.29 19.52 -0.60
C ARG A 129 -11.35 20.72 -0.48
N THR A 130 -11.13 21.24 0.73
CA THR A 130 -10.19 22.35 1.00
C THR A 130 -8.78 21.88 1.29
N PHE A 131 -8.57 20.58 1.39
CA PHE A 131 -7.27 19.98 1.72
C PHE A 131 -6.32 20.02 0.52
N SER A 132 -5.05 20.31 0.80
CA SER A 132 -3.99 20.04 -0.17
C SER A 132 -3.92 18.55 -0.51
N ARG A 133 -3.30 18.20 -1.63
CA ARG A 133 -3.13 16.80 -2.03
C ARG A 133 -2.41 15.99 -0.94
N GLY A 134 -1.37 16.56 -0.31
CA GLY A 134 -0.66 15.90 0.81
C GLY A 134 -1.55 15.69 2.03
N MET A 135 -2.43 16.63 2.37
CA MET A 135 -3.40 16.45 3.45
C MET A 135 -4.42 15.35 3.11
N GLN A 136 -4.93 15.32 1.87
CA GLN A 136 -5.84 14.27 1.42
C GLN A 136 -5.17 12.90 1.46
N GLN A 137 -3.90 12.81 1.07
CA GLN A 137 -3.14 11.55 1.11
C GLN A 137 -2.94 11.05 2.55
N ARG A 138 -2.58 11.95 3.48
CA ARG A 138 -2.47 11.62 4.90
C ARG A 138 -3.81 11.17 5.49
N LEU A 139 -4.90 11.85 5.18
CA LEU A 139 -6.23 11.42 5.62
C LEU A 139 -6.64 10.07 5.02
N ALA A 140 -6.25 9.77 3.77
CA ALA A 140 -6.47 8.47 3.15
C ALA A 140 -5.71 7.35 3.87
N ILE A 141 -4.51 7.63 4.39
CA ILE A 141 -3.80 6.70 5.28
C ILE A 141 -4.55 6.55 6.61
N GLY A 142 -4.96 7.65 7.23
CA GLY A 142 -5.79 7.62 8.44
C GLY A 142 -7.02 6.73 8.27
N ARG A 143 -7.75 6.90 7.17
CA ARG A 143 -8.88 6.03 6.81
C ARG A 143 -8.47 4.57 6.69
N ALA A 144 -7.30 4.29 6.10
CA ALA A 144 -6.85 2.92 5.86
C ALA A 144 -6.38 2.21 7.13
N VAL A 145 -5.88 2.93 8.15
CA VAL A 145 -5.43 2.37 9.44
C VAL A 145 -6.52 2.37 10.51
N LEU A 146 -7.67 3.00 10.25
CA LEU A 146 -8.72 3.24 11.24
C LEU A 146 -9.25 1.97 11.91
N HIS A 147 -9.42 0.90 11.14
CA HIS A 147 -9.96 -0.39 11.58
C HIS A 147 -8.87 -1.40 12.02
N ASP A 148 -7.66 -0.91 12.27
CA ASP A 148 -6.51 -1.66 12.76
C ASP A 148 -6.13 -2.88 11.89
N PRO A 149 -5.83 -2.68 10.59
CA PRO A 149 -5.51 -3.78 9.69
C PRO A 149 -4.14 -4.39 9.96
N ASP A 150 -3.98 -5.70 9.70
CA ASP A 150 -2.69 -6.42 9.79
C ASP A 150 -1.77 -6.08 8.61
N VAL A 151 -2.37 -5.77 7.45
CA VAL A 151 -1.66 -5.56 6.18
C VAL A 151 -2.02 -4.21 5.58
N MET A 152 -1.00 -3.46 5.14
CA MET A 152 -1.16 -2.19 4.45
C MET A 152 -0.66 -2.27 3.01
N LEU A 153 -1.47 -1.82 2.08
CA LEU A 153 -1.11 -1.72 0.66
C LEU A 153 -1.10 -0.26 0.23
N PHE A 154 0.03 0.19 -0.32
CA PHE A 154 0.21 1.55 -0.82
C PHE A 154 0.55 1.54 -2.31
N ASP A 155 -0.31 2.13 -3.15
CA ASP A 155 -0.07 2.25 -4.59
C ASP A 155 0.46 3.63 -4.93
N GLU A 156 1.79 3.75 -5.03
CA GLU A 156 2.53 4.97 -5.33
C GLU A 156 2.10 6.18 -4.47
N PRO A 157 2.20 6.10 -3.13
CA PRO A 157 1.60 7.07 -2.22
C PRO A 157 2.17 8.49 -2.32
N HIS A 158 3.40 8.65 -2.85
CA HIS A 158 4.07 9.96 -2.99
C HIS A 158 3.77 10.68 -4.30
N THR A 159 3.06 10.04 -5.25
CA THR A 159 2.87 10.60 -6.58
C THR A 159 2.12 11.94 -6.53
N GLY A 160 2.79 12.99 -7.06
CA GLY A 160 2.25 14.36 -7.16
C GLY A 160 2.22 15.12 -5.84
N LEU A 161 3.02 14.73 -4.86
CA LEU A 161 3.31 15.49 -3.66
C LEU A 161 4.59 16.31 -3.86
N ASP A 162 4.65 17.48 -3.24
CA ASP A 162 5.88 18.25 -3.09
C ASP A 162 6.82 17.60 -2.05
N GLN A 163 8.01 18.16 -1.88
CA GLN A 163 9.03 17.62 -1.00
C GLN A 163 8.58 17.60 0.47
N ASP A 164 7.92 18.68 0.94
CA ASP A 164 7.50 18.80 2.32
C ASP A 164 6.37 17.81 2.64
N ALA A 165 5.36 17.74 1.76
CA ALA A 165 4.27 16.78 1.90
C ALA A 165 4.77 15.33 1.85
N SER A 166 5.75 15.05 1.00
CA SER A 166 6.38 13.72 0.91
C SER A 166 7.13 13.37 2.18
N SER A 167 7.91 14.29 2.75
CA SER A 167 8.64 14.07 4.00
C SER A 167 7.72 13.83 5.20
N MET A 168 6.58 14.56 5.24
CA MET A 168 5.55 14.29 6.25
C MET A 168 4.91 12.91 6.05
N LEU A 169 4.67 12.52 4.80
CA LEU A 169 4.12 11.20 4.47
C LEU A 169 5.07 10.07 4.88
N ASP A 170 6.38 10.22 4.63
CA ASP A 170 7.39 9.26 5.05
C ASP A 170 7.36 9.01 6.56
N ARG A 171 7.15 10.06 7.35
CA ARG A 171 7.00 9.94 8.81
C ARG A 171 5.80 9.06 9.17
N VAL A 172 4.63 9.34 8.58
CA VAL A 172 3.40 8.56 8.82
C VAL A 172 3.59 7.09 8.40
N LEU A 173 4.26 6.85 7.26
CA LEU A 173 4.54 5.48 6.80
C LEU A 173 5.46 4.72 7.76
N ARG A 174 6.49 5.39 8.31
CA ARG A 174 7.36 4.79 9.34
C ARG A 174 6.60 4.46 10.62
N GLU A 175 5.72 5.35 11.07
CA GLU A 175 4.88 5.11 12.26
C GLU A 175 3.93 3.92 12.03
N VAL A 176 3.30 3.85 10.87
CA VAL A 176 2.44 2.70 10.49
C VAL A 176 3.23 1.39 10.47
N ALA A 177 4.45 1.39 9.93
CA ALA A 177 5.33 0.22 9.93
C ALA A 177 5.79 -0.16 11.34
N ALA A 178 6.15 0.84 12.19
CA ALA A 178 6.59 0.63 13.56
C ALA A 178 5.51 0.01 14.47
N MET A 179 4.22 0.10 14.07
CA MET A 179 3.13 -0.63 14.72
C MET A 179 3.13 -2.15 14.43
N GLY A 180 4.16 -2.68 13.76
CA GLY A 180 4.29 -4.11 13.43
C GLY A 180 3.43 -4.58 12.26
N ARG A 181 2.88 -3.67 11.46
CA ARG A 181 2.05 -4.01 10.30
C ARG A 181 2.91 -4.52 9.15
N THR A 182 2.34 -5.46 8.40
CA THR A 182 2.94 -5.89 7.13
C THR A 182 2.60 -4.87 6.04
N VAL A 183 3.61 -4.40 5.32
CA VAL A 183 3.43 -3.33 4.33
C VAL A 183 3.90 -3.78 2.95
N VAL A 184 3.09 -3.54 1.92
CA VAL A 184 3.52 -3.62 0.51
C VAL A 184 3.28 -2.26 -0.14
N MET A 185 4.34 -1.62 -0.60
CA MET A 185 4.29 -0.30 -1.22
C MET A 185 4.87 -0.37 -2.64
N THR A 186 4.10 0.06 -3.63
CA THR A 186 4.70 0.32 -4.95
C THR A 186 5.36 1.70 -4.96
N SER A 187 6.52 1.79 -5.58
CA SER A 187 7.21 3.06 -5.77
C SER A 187 8.01 3.06 -7.08
N HIS A 188 8.17 4.22 -7.67
CA HIS A 188 9.15 4.52 -8.70
C HIS A 188 10.30 5.38 -8.15
N ASP A 189 10.20 5.87 -6.93
CA ASP A 189 11.25 6.61 -6.21
C ASP A 189 12.07 5.63 -5.37
N LEU A 190 13.24 5.27 -5.88
CA LEU A 190 14.15 4.30 -5.26
C LEU A 190 14.75 4.82 -3.96
N ALA A 191 15.05 6.12 -3.87
CA ALA A 191 15.63 6.71 -2.67
C ALA A 191 14.65 6.61 -1.49
N ARG A 192 13.40 6.98 -1.69
CA ARG A 192 12.35 6.84 -0.66
C ARG A 192 12.05 5.38 -0.32
N ALA A 193 12.03 4.50 -1.33
CA ALA A 193 11.87 3.07 -1.07
C ALA A 193 12.99 2.54 -0.18
N ALA A 194 14.24 2.95 -0.44
CA ALA A 194 15.41 2.59 0.35
C ALA A 194 15.33 3.04 1.82
N ASP A 195 14.72 4.19 2.08
CA ASP A 195 14.57 4.73 3.43
C ASP A 195 13.48 4.06 4.27
N LEU A 196 12.49 3.46 3.61
CA LEU A 196 11.28 2.95 4.26
C LEU A 196 11.23 1.42 4.33
N ALA A 197 11.65 0.73 3.28
CA ALA A 197 11.42 -0.71 3.16
C ALA A 197 12.56 -1.54 3.75
N SER A 198 12.21 -2.74 4.23
CA SER A 198 13.15 -3.77 4.67
C SER A 198 13.56 -4.72 3.55
N ARG A 199 12.77 -4.80 2.46
CA ARG A 199 13.03 -5.62 1.27
C ARG A 199 12.59 -4.88 0.00
N PHE A 200 13.33 -5.14 -1.09
CA PHE A 200 13.05 -4.60 -2.42
C PHE A 200 12.81 -5.74 -3.40
N ASP A 201 11.62 -5.77 -3.98
CA ASP A 201 11.24 -6.72 -5.02
C ASP A 201 11.07 -5.98 -6.34
N VAL A 202 11.73 -6.45 -7.39
CA VAL A 202 11.65 -5.83 -8.72
C VAL A 202 10.68 -6.62 -9.60
N LEU A 203 9.54 -6.00 -9.91
CA LEU A 203 8.56 -6.53 -10.85
C LEU A 203 8.92 -6.12 -12.28
N SER A 204 9.20 -7.08 -13.14
CA SER A 204 9.41 -6.88 -14.57
C SER A 204 8.59 -7.87 -15.39
N ARG A 205 8.02 -7.41 -16.49
CA ARG A 205 7.23 -8.23 -17.45
C ARG A 205 6.22 -9.20 -16.79
N GLY A 206 5.69 -8.82 -15.62
CA GLY A 206 4.64 -9.55 -14.92
C GLY A 206 5.12 -10.68 -14.01
N VAL A 207 6.41 -10.72 -13.68
CA VAL A 207 7.02 -11.62 -12.69
C VAL A 207 7.93 -10.85 -11.74
N ILE A 208 8.20 -11.37 -10.54
CA ILE A 208 9.27 -10.87 -9.69
C ILE A 208 10.60 -11.34 -10.30
N ALA A 209 11.35 -10.40 -10.85
CA ALA A 209 12.61 -10.67 -11.54
C ALA A 209 13.78 -10.81 -10.55
N ALA A 210 13.77 -10.02 -9.47
CA ALA A 210 14.75 -10.11 -8.40
C ALA A 210 14.16 -9.63 -7.08
N SER A 211 14.75 -10.08 -5.98
CA SER A 211 14.43 -9.68 -4.61
C SER A 211 15.71 -9.53 -3.82
N VAL A 212 15.84 -8.49 -3.00
CA VAL A 212 16.99 -8.26 -2.13
C VAL A 212 16.55 -7.65 -0.81
N GLN A 213 17.12 -8.14 0.29
CA GLN A 213 16.92 -7.55 1.61
C GLN A 213 17.72 -6.26 1.75
N ARG A 214 17.21 -5.30 2.52
CA ARG A 214 17.90 -4.03 2.77
C ARG A 214 19.30 -4.23 3.35
N ASN A 215 19.47 -5.24 4.21
CA ASN A 215 20.76 -5.52 4.86
C ASN A 215 21.81 -6.13 3.92
N ASP A 216 21.39 -6.62 2.75
CA ASP A 216 22.25 -7.30 1.77
C ASP A 216 22.67 -6.34 0.64
N ILE A 217 22.21 -5.08 0.66
CA ILE A 217 22.54 -4.08 -0.37
C ILE A 217 22.78 -2.71 0.25
N ASP A 218 23.82 -2.01 -0.20
CA ASP A 218 23.98 -0.59 0.12
C ASP A 218 22.86 0.21 -0.58
N THR A 219 22.32 1.21 0.14
CA THR A 219 21.28 2.09 -0.39
C THR A 219 21.73 2.78 -1.71
N ASN A 220 23.02 3.09 -1.82
CA ASN A 220 23.60 3.69 -3.03
C ASN A 220 23.62 2.71 -4.22
N ASP A 221 23.67 1.41 -3.97
CA ASP A 221 23.72 0.36 -5.00
C ASP A 221 22.32 -0.09 -5.46
N LEU A 222 21.26 0.32 -4.76
CA LEU A 222 19.88 -0.06 -5.11
C LEU A 222 19.51 0.37 -6.55
N LEU A 223 19.99 1.53 -7.01
CA LEU A 223 19.76 1.99 -8.38
C LEU A 223 20.47 1.09 -9.41
N ALA A 224 21.70 0.67 -9.11
CA ALA A 224 22.47 -0.24 -9.97
C ALA A 224 21.79 -1.61 -10.04
N PHE A 225 21.41 -2.18 -8.90
CA PHE A 225 20.64 -3.42 -8.79
C PHE A 225 19.33 -3.37 -9.61
N TYR A 226 18.57 -2.29 -9.44
CA TYR A 226 17.32 -2.11 -10.19
C TYR A 226 17.55 -2.06 -11.70
N ARG A 227 18.56 -1.27 -12.16
CA ARG A 227 18.87 -1.12 -13.59
C ARG A 227 19.33 -2.45 -14.21
N GLN A 228 20.22 -3.17 -13.54
CA GLN A 228 20.70 -4.47 -13.99
C GLN A 228 19.52 -5.45 -14.10
N THR A 229 18.68 -5.56 -13.07
CA THR A 229 17.51 -6.46 -13.08
C THR A 229 16.56 -6.16 -14.24
N ILE A 230 16.32 -4.88 -14.55
CA ILE A 230 15.41 -4.51 -15.66
C ILE A 230 16.02 -4.79 -17.03
N GLN A 231 17.34 -4.72 -17.18
CA GLN A 231 18.03 -5.03 -18.44
C GLN A 231 18.07 -6.54 -18.73
N GLU A 232 18.21 -7.35 -17.70
CA GLU A 232 18.30 -8.82 -17.79
C GLU A 232 16.92 -9.50 -17.90
N ALA A 233 15.83 -8.85 -17.50
CA ALA A 233 14.46 -9.40 -17.46
C ALA A 233 13.70 -9.15 -18.77
#